data_cb23417a0265b1e6ee18a76a868efd1b
#
_entry.id   cb23417a0265b1e6ee18a76a868efd1b
#
_cell.length_a   1.000
_cell.length_b   1.000
_cell.length_c   1.000
_cell.angle_alpha   90.00
_cell.angle_beta   90.00
_cell.angle_gamma   90.00
#
_symmetry.space_group_name_H-M   'P 1'
#
loop_
_entity.id
_entity.type
_entity.pdbx_description
1 polymer ?
#
loop_
_entity_poly.entity_id
_entity_poly.type
_entity_poly.pdbx_seq_one_letter_code
_entity_poly.pdbx_strand_id
1 'polypeptide(L)'
;ELVRFLKENDMQAAIFSDQITTHVHYGFFPVPAFTEWLSAKIVASRFGREGSVSTYGAYNYLSLIKDLDRKHEDLTVIPGVEAFPFYYWRENLLQGQLTMVDGQKHFLALGLTEPSDYENMPTIGEGFFRGYNSQSLLSLWPLALLIFAVKVYLQSRRAERPVLFKIPAQIFFVVGVLFLINNYPYKFGKYDAYGGDQGQQPYQDFIDYVVDRGRLVFWAHPEAGKDQTYAMGPLTVGMETEA
;
A
#
# COMPACT_ATOMS: atom_id res chain seq x y z
N GLU A 1 -8.44 3.01 -29.90
CA GLU A 1 -7.52 4.10 -30.32
C GLU A 1 -6.08 3.61 -30.23
N LEU A 2 -5.58 3.12 -29.08
CA LEU A 2 -4.22 2.61 -28.90
C LEU A 2 -3.88 1.46 -29.86
N VAL A 3 -4.75 0.45 -29.97
CA VAL A 3 -4.55 -0.69 -30.90
C VAL A 3 -4.43 -0.24 -32.35
N ARG A 4 -5.23 0.75 -32.75
CA ARG A 4 -5.13 1.32 -34.10
C ARG A 4 -3.75 1.98 -34.31
N PHE A 5 -3.29 2.76 -33.34
CA PHE A 5 -1.95 3.38 -33.36
C PHE A 5 -0.85 2.34 -33.48
N LEU A 6 -0.92 1.24 -32.73
CA LEU A 6 0.07 0.15 -32.79
C LEU A 6 0.14 -0.48 -34.19
N LYS A 7 -1.01 -0.75 -34.80
CA LYS A 7 -1.08 -1.31 -36.16
C LYS A 7 -0.60 -0.33 -37.23
N GLU A 8 -0.96 0.95 -37.12
CA GLU A 8 -0.49 1.99 -38.03
C GLU A 8 1.03 2.18 -37.97
N ASN A 9 1.69 1.70 -36.91
CA ASN A 9 3.15 1.70 -36.75
C ASN A 9 3.80 0.31 -36.91
N ASP A 10 3.13 -0.63 -37.58
CA ASP A 10 3.60 -1.99 -37.89
C ASP A 10 4.06 -2.79 -36.65
N MET A 11 3.48 -2.51 -35.50
CA MET A 11 3.77 -3.24 -34.27
C MET A 11 3.07 -4.58 -34.24
N GLN A 12 3.82 -5.67 -34.01
CA GLN A 12 3.31 -7.04 -33.95
C GLN A 12 3.04 -7.54 -32.55
N ALA A 13 3.56 -6.85 -31.53
CA ALA A 13 3.33 -7.16 -30.12
C ALA A 13 3.24 -5.89 -29.28
N ALA A 14 2.42 -5.94 -28.24
CA ALA A 14 2.32 -4.86 -27.26
C ALA A 14 2.19 -5.44 -25.85
N ILE A 15 2.87 -4.80 -24.90
CA ILE A 15 2.74 -5.10 -23.48
C ILE A 15 1.92 -3.98 -22.86
N PHE A 16 0.86 -4.34 -22.15
CA PHE A 16 0.08 -3.41 -21.36
C PHE A 16 0.55 -3.52 -19.91
N SER A 17 1.09 -2.43 -19.37
CA SER A 17 1.67 -2.38 -18.02
C SER A 17 1.04 -1.24 -17.22
N ASP A 18 -0.25 -1.39 -16.93
CA ASP A 18 -0.93 -0.44 -16.07
C ASP A 18 -0.42 -0.53 -14.64
N GLN A 19 -0.51 0.56 -13.89
CA GLN A 19 -0.08 0.59 -12.50
C GLN A 19 -0.95 -0.32 -11.63
N ILE A 20 -0.32 -1.11 -10.76
CA ILE A 20 -1.04 -1.95 -9.79
C ILE A 20 -1.84 -1.09 -8.83
N THR A 21 -1.26 0.03 -8.40
CA THR A 21 -1.85 1.03 -7.49
C THR A 21 -1.39 2.42 -7.92
N THR A 22 -2.27 3.39 -7.86
CA THR A 22 -2.01 4.78 -8.32
C THR A 22 -1.83 5.77 -7.18
N HIS A 23 -2.14 5.36 -5.95
CA HIS A 23 -2.13 6.27 -4.80
C HIS A 23 -1.30 5.74 -3.65
N VAL A 24 -0.47 6.63 -3.12
CA VAL A 24 0.25 6.45 -1.88
C VAL A 24 -0.31 7.45 -0.87
N HIS A 25 -0.62 6.96 0.31
CA HIS A 25 -1.16 7.77 1.39
C HIS A 25 -0.21 7.76 2.58
N TYR A 26 -0.11 8.90 3.26
CA TYR A 26 0.62 9.01 4.52
C TYR A 26 -0.33 8.97 5.70
N GLY A 27 0.02 8.20 6.69
CA GLY A 27 -0.71 8.10 7.95
C GLY A 27 0.03 8.75 9.11
N PHE A 28 -0.69 9.50 9.93
CA PHE A 28 -0.12 10.25 11.05
C PHE A 28 -0.03 9.39 12.32
N PHE A 29 1.13 9.44 12.97
CA PHE A 29 1.29 8.88 14.31
C PHE A 29 0.29 9.52 15.29
N PRO A 30 -0.32 8.80 16.26
CA PRO A 30 -0.04 7.39 16.63
C PRO A 30 -0.94 6.34 15.92
N VAL A 31 -1.75 6.73 14.97
CA VAL A 31 -2.74 5.85 14.30
C VAL A 31 -2.61 5.93 12.76
N PRO A 32 -1.44 5.58 12.21
CA PRO A 32 -1.15 5.81 10.79
C PRO A 32 -2.14 5.10 9.86
N ALA A 33 -2.48 3.85 10.10
CA ALA A 33 -3.39 3.12 9.22
C ALA A 33 -4.81 3.70 9.19
N PHE A 34 -5.31 4.20 10.33
CA PHE A 34 -6.61 4.86 10.40
C PHE A 34 -6.62 6.21 9.67
N THR A 35 -5.58 7.02 9.86
CA THR A 35 -5.48 8.34 9.20
C THR A 35 -5.18 8.23 7.73
N GLU A 36 -4.41 7.23 7.29
CA GLU A 36 -4.20 6.86 5.91
C GLU A 36 -5.53 6.49 5.21
N TRP A 37 -6.31 5.59 5.82
CA TRP A 37 -7.63 5.23 5.32
C TRP A 37 -8.58 6.44 5.21
N LEU A 38 -8.54 7.35 6.20
CA LEU A 38 -9.36 8.56 6.17
C LEU A 38 -8.92 9.51 5.04
N SER A 39 -7.61 9.73 4.87
CA SER A 39 -7.07 10.55 3.79
C SER A 39 -7.40 9.98 2.41
N ALA A 40 -7.27 8.66 2.23
CA ALA A 40 -7.64 7.97 1.01
C ALA A 40 -9.12 8.19 0.64
N LYS A 41 -10.03 8.11 1.62
CA LYS A 41 -11.45 8.40 1.39
C LYS A 41 -11.73 9.84 1.00
N ILE A 42 -11.04 10.80 1.62
CA ILE A 42 -11.19 12.23 1.30
C ILE A 42 -10.69 12.51 -0.12
N VAL A 43 -9.54 11.97 -0.50
CA VAL A 43 -8.97 12.12 -1.83
C VAL A 43 -9.89 11.49 -2.88
N ALA A 44 -10.32 10.26 -2.69
CA ALA A 44 -11.25 9.57 -3.61
C ALA A 44 -12.58 10.31 -3.77
N SER A 45 -13.08 10.97 -2.72
CA SER A 45 -14.32 11.76 -2.81
C SER A 45 -14.17 13.07 -3.59
N ARG A 46 -12.95 13.65 -3.62
CA ARG A 46 -12.68 14.93 -4.31
C ARG A 46 -12.24 14.76 -5.77
N PHE A 47 -11.41 13.75 -6.04
CA PHE A 47 -10.73 13.57 -7.32
C PHE A 47 -11.22 12.36 -8.10
N GLY A 48 -12.16 11.58 -7.54
CA GLY A 48 -12.60 10.32 -8.11
C GLY A 48 -11.62 9.18 -7.81
N ARG A 49 -11.97 7.97 -8.27
CA ARG A 49 -11.06 6.83 -8.25
C ARG A 49 -10.31 6.78 -9.56
N GLU A 50 -9.01 6.93 -9.52
CA GLU A 50 -8.20 6.66 -10.69
C GLU A 50 -8.17 5.14 -10.96
N GLY A 51 -8.13 4.78 -12.25
CA GLY A 51 -8.09 3.39 -12.66
C GLY A 51 -6.70 2.79 -12.38
N SER A 52 -6.66 1.75 -11.58
CA SER A 52 -5.48 0.90 -11.38
C SER A 52 -5.91 -0.56 -11.51
N VAL A 53 -4.95 -1.47 -11.68
CA VAL A 53 -5.27 -2.90 -11.78
C VAL A 53 -5.97 -3.38 -10.50
N SER A 54 -5.56 -2.90 -9.33
CA SER A 54 -6.19 -3.27 -8.05
C SER A 54 -7.64 -2.74 -7.92
N THR A 55 -7.93 -1.52 -8.41
CA THR A 55 -9.29 -0.95 -8.36
C THR A 55 -10.22 -1.49 -9.44
N TYR A 56 -9.69 -1.82 -10.62
CA TYR A 56 -10.44 -2.44 -11.71
C TYR A 56 -10.71 -3.93 -11.46
N GLY A 57 -9.80 -4.58 -10.73
CA GLY A 57 -9.78 -6.00 -10.41
C GLY A 57 -8.95 -6.79 -11.42
N ALA A 58 -8.05 -7.63 -10.90
CA ALA A 58 -7.12 -8.44 -11.70
C ALA A 58 -7.81 -9.31 -12.73
N TYR A 59 -8.92 -9.93 -12.36
CA TYR A 59 -9.73 -10.74 -13.29
C TYR A 59 -10.26 -9.92 -14.48
N ASN A 60 -10.82 -8.73 -14.21
CA ASN A 60 -11.38 -7.87 -15.27
C ASN A 60 -10.26 -7.35 -16.18
N TYR A 61 -9.11 -6.98 -15.59
CA TYR A 61 -7.94 -6.54 -16.34
C TYR A 61 -7.45 -7.62 -17.30
N LEU A 62 -7.21 -8.83 -16.80
CA LEU A 62 -6.75 -9.95 -17.62
C LEU A 62 -7.79 -10.36 -18.68
N SER A 63 -9.07 -10.29 -18.36
CA SER A 63 -10.14 -10.55 -19.32
C SER A 63 -10.11 -9.54 -20.47
N LEU A 64 -9.92 -8.26 -20.16
CA LEU A 64 -9.78 -7.20 -21.16
C LEU A 64 -8.57 -7.44 -22.08
N ILE A 65 -7.40 -7.77 -21.51
CA ILE A 65 -6.18 -8.07 -22.29
C ILE A 65 -6.42 -9.27 -23.22
N LYS A 66 -7.01 -10.34 -22.71
CA LYS A 66 -7.31 -11.55 -23.48
C LYS A 66 -8.34 -11.28 -24.60
N ASP A 67 -9.29 -10.40 -24.36
CA ASP A 67 -10.27 -10.02 -25.39
C ASP A 67 -9.64 -9.14 -26.47
N LEU A 68 -8.69 -8.28 -26.12
CA LEU A 68 -7.92 -7.50 -27.09
C LEU A 68 -7.05 -8.41 -27.95
N ASP A 69 -6.33 -9.36 -27.36
CA ASP A 69 -5.51 -10.33 -28.07
C ASP A 69 -6.34 -11.15 -29.08
N ARG A 70 -7.50 -11.68 -28.66
CA ARG A 70 -8.39 -12.42 -29.56
C ARG A 70 -9.00 -11.60 -30.70
N LYS A 71 -9.27 -10.32 -30.48
CA LYS A 71 -9.87 -9.44 -31.51
C LYS A 71 -8.87 -9.01 -32.56
N HIS A 72 -7.58 -9.13 -32.27
CA HIS A 72 -6.51 -8.60 -33.10
C HIS A 72 -5.44 -9.67 -33.36
N GLU A 73 -5.78 -10.67 -34.19
CA GLU A 73 -4.90 -11.82 -34.51
C GLU A 73 -3.53 -11.43 -35.09
N ASP A 74 -3.41 -10.22 -35.61
CA ASP A 74 -2.19 -9.61 -36.15
C ASP A 74 -1.34 -8.88 -35.09
N LEU A 75 -1.80 -8.83 -33.82
CA LEU A 75 -1.12 -8.16 -32.70
C LEU A 75 -1.14 -9.05 -31.47
N THR A 76 0.01 -9.51 -31.02
CA THR A 76 0.14 -10.22 -29.74
C THR A 76 0.05 -9.23 -28.58
N VAL A 77 -0.93 -9.43 -27.70
CA VAL A 77 -1.12 -8.57 -26.51
C VAL A 77 -0.72 -9.30 -25.26
N ILE A 78 0.31 -8.77 -24.56
CA ILE A 78 0.90 -9.38 -23.38
C ILE A 78 0.47 -8.59 -22.13
N PRO A 79 -0.09 -9.26 -21.11
CA PRO A 79 -0.38 -8.61 -19.85
C PRO A 79 0.89 -8.28 -19.09
N GLY A 80 0.92 -7.12 -18.47
CA GLY A 80 1.98 -6.68 -17.57
C GLY A 80 1.40 -5.80 -16.48
N VAL A 81 2.21 -5.39 -15.56
CA VAL A 81 1.85 -4.44 -14.51
C VAL A 81 3.08 -3.68 -14.06
N GLU A 82 2.90 -2.41 -13.77
CA GLU A 82 3.88 -1.58 -13.09
C GLU A 82 3.56 -1.54 -11.61
N ALA A 83 4.53 -1.91 -10.78
CA ALA A 83 4.38 -1.99 -9.34
C ALA A 83 5.55 -1.31 -8.63
N PHE A 84 5.29 -0.76 -7.45
CA PHE A 84 6.33 -0.34 -6.53
C PHE A 84 6.36 -1.28 -5.33
N PRO A 85 7.36 -2.18 -5.28
CA PRO A 85 7.41 -3.21 -4.24
C PRO A 85 7.53 -2.64 -2.84
N PHE A 86 8.33 -1.56 -2.70
CA PHE A 86 8.59 -0.96 -1.41
C PHE A 86 8.89 0.53 -1.54
N TYR A 87 8.52 1.27 -0.51
CA TYR A 87 8.93 2.63 -0.18
C TYR A 87 8.86 2.80 1.34
N TYR A 88 9.50 3.82 1.87
CA TYR A 88 9.35 4.17 3.26
C TYR A 88 9.28 5.69 3.48
N TRP A 89 8.70 6.07 4.61
CA TRP A 89 8.58 7.45 5.00
C TRP A 89 9.72 7.86 5.92
N ARG A 90 10.38 8.97 5.58
CA ARG A 90 11.34 9.66 6.42
C ARG A 90 10.70 10.97 6.90
N GLU A 91 10.52 11.08 8.21
CA GLU A 91 9.77 12.15 8.81
C GLU A 91 10.69 13.13 9.53
N ASN A 92 10.50 14.44 9.28
CA ASN A 92 11.00 15.51 10.11
C ASN A 92 9.87 16.52 10.37
N LEU A 93 8.89 16.09 11.13
CA LEU A 93 7.66 16.86 11.38
C LEU A 93 7.92 18.18 12.11
N LEU A 94 9.01 18.28 12.90
CA LEU A 94 9.40 19.54 13.55
C LEU A 94 9.82 20.61 12.53
N GLN A 95 10.33 20.20 11.39
CA GLN A 95 10.69 21.07 10.28
C GLN A 95 9.62 21.12 9.18
N GLY A 96 8.48 20.45 9.40
CA GLY A 96 7.42 20.37 8.40
C GLY A 96 7.82 19.56 7.15
N GLN A 97 8.76 18.64 7.28
CA GLN A 97 9.27 17.83 6.16
C GLN A 97 8.81 16.39 6.25
N LEU A 98 8.38 15.85 5.14
CA LEU A 98 8.01 14.46 4.95
C LEU A 98 8.61 13.99 3.62
N THR A 99 9.38 12.92 3.63
CA THR A 99 10.02 12.40 2.43
C THR A 99 9.59 10.96 2.21
N MET A 100 9.09 10.67 1.01
CA MET A 100 8.87 9.32 0.52
C MET A 100 10.16 8.85 -0.16
N VAL A 101 10.82 7.87 0.43
CA VAL A 101 12.05 7.29 -0.12
C VAL A 101 11.69 6.06 -0.93
N ASP A 102 12.35 5.91 -2.09
CA ASP A 102 12.15 4.82 -3.06
C ASP A 102 10.76 4.71 -3.68
N GLY A 103 9.91 5.72 -3.51
CA GLY A 103 8.58 5.75 -4.12
C GLY A 103 8.56 5.79 -5.65
N GLN A 104 9.72 6.04 -6.28
CA GLN A 104 9.90 6.02 -7.73
C GLN A 104 10.60 4.73 -8.23
N LYS A 105 10.96 3.80 -7.33
CA LYS A 105 11.54 2.50 -7.69
C LYS A 105 10.45 1.54 -8.15
N HIS A 106 10.01 1.69 -9.38
CA HIS A 106 8.99 0.84 -9.96
C HIS A 106 9.60 -0.33 -10.72
N PHE A 107 8.88 -1.45 -10.70
CA PHE A 107 9.21 -2.64 -11.46
C PHE A 107 8.06 -3.03 -12.38
N LEU A 108 8.41 -3.47 -13.59
CA LEU A 108 7.47 -4.05 -14.53
C LEU A 108 7.48 -5.57 -14.35
N ALA A 109 6.34 -6.16 -14.04
CA ALA A 109 6.14 -7.60 -14.07
C ALA A 109 5.34 -7.95 -15.33
N LEU A 110 5.93 -8.77 -16.22
CA LEU A 110 5.40 -9.04 -17.54
C LEU A 110 5.01 -10.52 -17.70
N GLY A 111 3.84 -10.75 -18.29
CA GLY A 111 3.37 -12.07 -18.66
C GLY A 111 2.66 -12.85 -17.55
N LEU A 112 2.31 -12.22 -16.43
CA LEU A 112 1.45 -12.82 -15.41
C LEU A 112 0.03 -12.99 -15.98
N THR A 113 -0.53 -14.20 -15.89
CA THR A 113 -1.81 -14.55 -16.53
C THR A 113 -2.92 -14.96 -15.57
N GLU A 114 -2.56 -15.17 -14.30
CA GLU A 114 -3.53 -15.58 -13.28
C GLU A 114 -3.93 -14.38 -12.41
N PRO A 115 -5.23 -14.15 -12.13
CA PRO A 115 -5.66 -13.08 -11.24
C PRO A 115 -4.99 -13.11 -9.87
N SER A 116 -4.78 -14.31 -9.32
CA SER A 116 -4.12 -14.52 -8.04
C SER A 116 -2.67 -14.01 -8.00
N ASP A 117 -2.00 -13.93 -9.16
CA ASP A 117 -0.64 -13.39 -9.25
C ASP A 117 -0.61 -11.88 -9.00
N TYR A 118 -1.67 -11.18 -9.40
CA TYR A 118 -1.83 -9.75 -9.14
C TYR A 118 -2.30 -9.48 -7.71
N GLU A 119 -3.26 -10.29 -7.22
CA GLU A 119 -3.84 -10.15 -5.88
C GLU A 119 -2.84 -10.46 -4.75
N ASN A 120 -1.88 -11.36 -5.01
CA ASN A 120 -0.86 -11.75 -4.06
C ASN A 120 0.53 -11.17 -4.36
N MET A 121 0.60 -10.19 -5.26
CA MET A 121 1.87 -9.54 -5.60
C MET A 121 2.51 -8.86 -4.38
N PRO A 122 3.81 -9.04 -4.14
CA PRO A 122 4.49 -8.50 -2.98
C PRO A 122 4.76 -7.01 -3.14
N THR A 123 3.72 -6.21 -2.92
CA THR A 123 3.80 -4.75 -2.89
C THR A 123 3.45 -4.23 -1.51
N ILE A 124 4.03 -3.11 -1.13
CA ILE A 124 3.76 -2.51 0.17
C ILE A 124 2.30 -2.07 0.25
N GLY A 125 1.67 -2.33 1.38
CA GLY A 125 0.26 -1.98 1.61
C GLY A 125 -0.75 -3.00 1.12
N GLU A 126 -0.43 -3.82 0.13
CA GLU A 126 -1.30 -4.85 -0.45
C GLU A 126 -0.54 -6.17 -0.67
N GLY A 127 -1.24 -7.16 -1.18
CA GLY A 127 -0.66 -8.43 -1.55
C GLY A 127 -0.25 -9.33 -0.38
N PHE A 128 0.62 -10.29 -0.65
CA PHE A 128 0.98 -11.34 0.31
C PHE A 128 1.89 -10.87 1.45
N PHE A 129 2.45 -9.67 1.36
CA PHE A 129 3.19 -9.10 2.48
C PHE A 129 2.32 -8.86 3.72
N ARG A 130 1.00 -8.79 3.55
CA ARG A 130 0.04 -8.65 4.64
C ARG A 130 -0.81 -9.91 4.76
N GLY A 131 -0.33 -10.86 5.56
CA GLY A 131 -1.03 -12.11 5.84
C GLY A 131 -1.41 -12.27 7.31
N TYR A 132 -2.23 -13.28 7.59
CA TYR A 132 -2.46 -13.75 8.95
C TYR A 132 -1.36 -14.75 9.32
N ASN A 133 -0.62 -14.45 10.40
CA ASN A 133 0.41 -15.31 10.95
C ASN A 133 0.44 -15.16 12.49
N SER A 134 1.38 -15.82 13.17
CA SER A 134 1.50 -15.71 14.62
C SER A 134 1.75 -14.27 15.11
N GLN A 135 2.40 -13.43 14.32
CA GLN A 135 2.65 -12.03 14.63
C GLN A 135 1.37 -11.17 14.53
N SER A 136 0.37 -11.61 13.76
CA SER A 136 -0.95 -10.97 13.72
C SER A 136 -1.64 -10.91 15.07
N LEU A 137 -1.30 -11.84 15.99
CA LEU A 137 -1.80 -11.79 17.37
C LEU A 137 -1.26 -10.56 18.13
N LEU A 138 -0.07 -10.07 17.77
CA LEU A 138 0.49 -8.87 18.38
C LEU A 138 -0.34 -7.65 18.06
N SER A 139 -1.00 -7.59 16.89
CA SER A 139 -1.89 -6.48 16.53
C SER A 139 -3.15 -6.38 17.42
N LEU A 140 -3.44 -7.42 18.21
CA LEU A 140 -4.53 -7.44 19.19
C LEU A 140 -4.13 -6.87 20.56
N TRP A 141 -2.90 -6.41 20.76
CA TRP A 141 -2.44 -5.81 22.01
C TRP A 141 -3.39 -4.72 22.59
N PRO A 142 -4.15 -3.92 21.79
CA PRO A 142 -5.05 -2.93 22.35
C PRO A 142 -6.19 -3.52 23.17
N LEU A 143 -6.49 -4.83 23.00
CA LEU A 143 -7.44 -5.52 23.88
C LEU A 143 -6.99 -5.48 25.35
N ALA A 144 -5.68 -5.49 25.62
CA ALA A 144 -5.15 -5.35 26.96
C ALA A 144 -5.51 -3.98 27.58
N LEU A 145 -5.52 -2.90 26.79
CA LEU A 145 -5.96 -1.58 27.24
C LEU A 145 -7.44 -1.56 27.57
N LEU A 146 -8.27 -2.24 26.75
CA LEU A 146 -9.72 -2.33 27.01
C LEU A 146 -10.00 -3.12 28.27
N ILE A 147 -9.32 -4.26 28.48
CA ILE A 147 -9.43 -5.06 29.70
C ILE A 147 -9.01 -4.22 30.90
N PHE A 148 -7.92 -3.48 30.79
CA PHE A 148 -7.44 -2.59 31.85
C PHE A 148 -8.46 -1.47 32.14
N ALA A 149 -9.01 -0.82 31.10
CA ALA A 149 -10.04 0.20 31.24
C ALA A 149 -11.28 -0.32 31.98
N VAL A 150 -11.73 -1.52 31.65
CA VAL A 150 -12.86 -2.17 32.34
C VAL A 150 -12.54 -2.43 33.81
N LYS A 151 -11.34 -2.96 34.12
CA LYS A 151 -10.91 -3.18 35.52
C LYS A 151 -10.90 -1.88 36.32
N VAL A 152 -10.29 -0.82 35.78
CA VAL A 152 -10.21 0.50 36.43
C VAL A 152 -11.62 1.08 36.63
N TYR A 153 -12.50 0.94 35.62
CA TYR A 153 -13.89 1.38 35.73
C TYR A 153 -14.65 0.63 36.83
N LEU A 154 -14.50 -0.69 36.93
CA LEU A 154 -15.14 -1.48 37.99
C LEU A 154 -14.61 -1.11 39.37
N GLN A 155 -13.30 -0.82 39.50
CA GLN A 155 -12.74 -0.30 40.77
C GLN A 155 -13.31 1.05 41.14
N SER A 156 -13.63 1.91 40.16
CA SER A 156 -14.23 3.23 40.45
C SER A 156 -15.57 3.14 41.18
N ARG A 157 -16.31 2.04 41.01
CA ARG A 157 -17.59 1.82 41.70
C ARG A 157 -17.44 1.58 43.21
N ARG A 158 -16.24 1.21 43.66
CA ARG A 158 -15.91 0.90 45.04
C ARG A 158 -15.05 1.98 45.69
N ALA A 159 -14.61 2.97 44.95
CA ALA A 159 -13.72 4.01 45.42
C ALA A 159 -14.45 5.16 46.07
N GLU A 160 -13.88 5.75 47.11
CA GLU A 160 -14.41 6.97 47.75
C GLU A 160 -14.42 8.18 46.82
N ARG A 161 -13.45 8.23 45.87
CA ARG A 161 -13.34 9.26 44.82
C ARG A 161 -13.44 8.66 43.41
N PRO A 162 -14.64 8.30 42.95
CA PRO A 162 -14.81 7.56 41.70
C PRO A 162 -14.32 8.30 40.44
N VAL A 163 -14.30 9.64 40.46
CA VAL A 163 -13.86 10.45 39.32
C VAL A 163 -12.37 10.19 38.96
N LEU A 164 -11.52 9.98 39.98
CA LEU A 164 -10.10 9.70 39.80
C LEU A 164 -9.83 8.41 38.96
N PHE A 165 -10.78 7.48 38.97
CA PHE A 165 -10.68 6.22 38.24
C PHE A 165 -11.51 6.23 36.93
N LYS A 166 -12.64 6.95 36.90
CA LYS A 166 -13.50 7.00 35.72
C LYS A 166 -12.85 7.68 34.54
N ILE A 167 -12.18 8.83 34.75
CA ILE A 167 -11.54 9.57 33.68
C ILE A 167 -10.41 8.74 33.04
N PRO A 168 -9.43 8.18 33.78
CA PRO A 168 -8.43 7.29 33.20
C PRO A 168 -9.05 6.08 32.49
N ALA A 169 -10.08 5.46 33.06
CA ALA A 169 -10.75 4.33 32.41
C ALA A 169 -11.33 4.70 31.03
N GLN A 170 -11.97 5.87 30.93
CA GLN A 170 -12.51 6.37 29.66
C GLN A 170 -11.40 6.65 28.64
N ILE A 171 -10.27 7.26 29.10
CA ILE A 171 -9.11 7.51 28.22
C ILE A 171 -8.56 6.20 27.69
N PHE A 172 -8.27 5.22 28.54
CA PHE A 172 -7.77 3.91 28.11
C PHE A 172 -8.74 3.18 27.19
N PHE A 173 -10.04 3.32 27.43
CA PHE A 173 -11.05 2.73 26.56
C PHE A 173 -11.01 3.36 25.15
N VAL A 174 -11.05 4.68 25.06
CA VAL A 174 -11.00 5.40 23.78
C VAL A 174 -9.70 5.10 23.02
N VAL A 175 -8.56 5.15 23.70
CA VAL A 175 -7.26 4.83 23.11
C VAL A 175 -7.23 3.38 22.64
N GLY A 176 -7.71 2.44 23.45
CA GLY A 176 -7.77 1.03 23.05
C GLY A 176 -8.63 0.79 21.81
N VAL A 177 -9.80 1.46 21.72
CA VAL A 177 -10.66 1.38 20.54
C VAL A 177 -9.97 1.98 19.30
N LEU A 178 -9.34 3.14 19.42
CA LEU A 178 -8.63 3.78 18.32
C LEU A 178 -7.52 2.89 17.78
N PHE A 179 -6.72 2.28 18.66
CA PHE A 179 -5.66 1.36 18.22
C PHE A 179 -6.22 0.05 17.65
N LEU A 180 -7.36 -0.46 18.13
CA LEU A 180 -8.00 -1.60 17.47
C LEU A 180 -8.44 -1.26 16.05
N ILE A 181 -9.03 -0.08 15.86
CA ILE A 181 -9.40 0.39 14.51
C ILE A 181 -8.16 0.56 13.65
N ASN A 182 -7.10 1.15 14.19
CA ASN A 182 -5.83 1.33 13.47
C ASN A 182 -5.22 0.00 13.02
N ASN A 183 -5.26 -1.02 13.87
CA ASN A 183 -4.65 -2.32 13.56
C ASN A 183 -5.52 -3.21 12.66
N TYR A 184 -6.79 -2.83 12.41
CA TYR A 184 -7.65 -3.57 11.49
C TYR A 184 -7.06 -3.51 10.05
N PRO A 185 -7.05 -4.61 9.29
CA PRO A 185 -7.69 -5.92 9.51
C PRO A 185 -6.84 -6.95 10.27
N TYR A 186 -5.92 -6.55 11.11
CA TYR A 186 -5.06 -7.41 11.95
C TYR A 186 -4.12 -8.31 11.16
N LYS A 187 -3.82 -7.94 9.94
CA LYS A 187 -2.83 -8.59 9.10
C LYS A 187 -1.45 -8.05 9.44
N PHE A 188 -0.46 -8.91 9.42
CA PHE A 188 0.93 -8.50 9.61
C PHE A 188 1.62 -8.40 8.25
N GLY A 189 2.20 -7.24 7.97
CA GLY A 189 3.04 -7.03 6.79
C GLY A 189 4.48 -7.45 7.07
N LYS A 190 5.15 -8.08 6.11
CA LYS A 190 6.58 -8.40 6.20
C LYS A 190 7.41 -7.12 6.27
N TYR A 191 6.99 -6.09 5.56
CA TYR A 191 7.63 -4.78 5.50
C TYR A 191 6.63 -3.68 5.85
N ASP A 192 7.15 -2.59 6.44
CA ASP A 192 6.35 -1.46 6.89
C ASP A 192 6.94 -0.15 6.37
N ALA A 193 6.11 0.67 5.72
CA ALA A 193 6.51 1.97 5.21
C ALA A 193 6.95 2.97 6.29
N TYR A 194 6.59 2.74 7.55
CA TYR A 194 6.98 3.56 8.69
C TYR A 194 8.16 2.97 9.47
N GLY A 195 8.63 1.79 9.07
CA GLY A 195 9.76 1.09 9.70
C GLY A 195 11.14 1.56 9.24
N GLY A 196 11.20 2.57 8.35
CA GLY A 196 12.44 3.04 7.74
C GLY A 196 12.99 2.11 6.67
N ASP A 197 14.27 2.29 6.34
CA ASP A 197 14.95 1.50 5.31
C ASP A 197 14.98 0.01 5.66
N GLN A 198 14.52 -0.81 4.73
CA GLN A 198 14.50 -2.29 4.82
C GLN A 198 15.53 -2.91 3.87
N GLY A 199 16.40 -2.12 3.28
CA GLY A 199 17.41 -2.56 2.32
C GLY A 199 16.79 -3.08 1.01
N GLN A 200 17.53 -3.95 0.33
CA GLN A 200 17.14 -4.46 -0.98
C GLN A 200 16.18 -5.66 -0.92
N GLN A 201 15.94 -6.22 0.27
CA GLN A 201 15.16 -7.44 0.40
C GLN A 201 13.71 -7.34 -0.11
N PRO A 202 12.97 -6.22 0.10
CA PRO A 202 11.63 -6.09 -0.46
C PRO A 202 11.58 -6.18 -1.99
N TYR A 203 12.59 -5.62 -2.65
CA TYR A 203 12.71 -5.66 -4.11
C TYR A 203 13.09 -7.05 -4.60
N GLN A 204 14.01 -7.72 -3.88
CA GLN A 204 14.39 -9.09 -4.20
C GLN A 204 13.20 -10.05 -4.06
N ASP A 205 12.42 -9.92 -3.00
CA ASP A 205 11.20 -10.72 -2.80
C ASP A 205 10.19 -10.54 -3.96
N PHE A 206 10.10 -9.32 -4.51
CA PHE A 206 9.26 -9.05 -5.69
C PHE A 206 9.83 -9.72 -6.95
N ILE A 207 11.15 -9.59 -7.17
CA ILE A 207 11.83 -10.21 -8.30
C ILE A 207 11.66 -11.73 -8.24
N ASP A 208 11.96 -12.34 -7.11
CA ASP A 208 11.83 -13.79 -6.90
C ASP A 208 10.39 -14.25 -7.14
N TYR A 209 9.40 -13.49 -6.65
CA TYR A 209 7.98 -13.77 -6.87
C TYR A 209 7.61 -13.88 -8.34
N VAL A 210 8.09 -12.96 -9.17
CA VAL A 210 7.79 -12.92 -10.61
C VAL A 210 8.57 -14.02 -11.35
N VAL A 211 9.86 -14.17 -11.02
CA VAL A 211 10.75 -15.15 -11.66
C VAL A 211 10.34 -16.60 -11.33
N ASP A 212 9.92 -16.89 -10.10
CA ASP A 212 9.43 -18.22 -9.70
C ASP A 212 8.19 -18.66 -10.48
N ARG A 213 7.46 -17.70 -11.07
CA ARG A 213 6.33 -17.94 -11.99
C ARG A 213 6.75 -18.09 -13.44
N GLY A 214 8.05 -18.09 -13.71
CA GLY A 214 8.61 -18.15 -15.06
C GLY A 214 8.30 -16.90 -15.88
N ARG A 215 8.18 -15.75 -15.24
CA ARG A 215 7.82 -14.46 -15.86
C ARG A 215 8.99 -13.49 -15.83
N LEU A 216 8.86 -12.38 -16.56
CA LEU A 216 9.92 -11.39 -16.69
C LEU A 216 9.66 -10.22 -15.76
N VAL A 217 10.74 -9.70 -15.19
CA VAL A 217 10.74 -8.49 -14.39
C VAL A 217 11.79 -7.51 -14.87
N PHE A 218 11.46 -6.22 -14.91
CA PHE A 218 12.35 -5.16 -15.33
C PHE A 218 12.23 -3.99 -14.35
N TRP A 219 13.32 -3.27 -14.15
CA TRP A 219 13.26 -1.98 -13.50
C TRP A 219 12.67 -0.95 -14.46
N ALA A 220 11.55 -0.35 -14.10
CA ALA A 220 10.95 0.74 -14.86
C ALA A 220 11.73 2.04 -14.59
N HIS A 221 11.93 2.82 -15.64
CA HIS A 221 12.53 4.18 -15.63
C HIS A 221 13.62 4.37 -14.54
N PRO A 222 14.75 3.63 -14.58
CA PRO A 222 15.79 3.68 -13.56
C PRO A 222 16.43 5.08 -13.40
N GLU A 223 16.21 5.97 -14.35
CA GLU A 223 16.63 7.38 -14.34
C GLU A 223 15.70 8.31 -13.53
N ALA A 224 14.54 7.83 -13.09
CA ALA A 224 13.58 8.61 -12.32
C ALA A 224 14.03 8.76 -10.85
N GLY A 225 15.19 9.33 -10.62
CA GLY A 225 15.78 9.51 -9.30
C GLY A 225 15.93 10.97 -8.88
N LYS A 226 15.25 11.89 -9.57
CA LYS A 226 15.38 13.32 -9.22
C LYS A 226 14.48 13.66 -8.04
N ASP A 227 15.10 14.25 -7.03
CA ASP A 227 14.40 14.83 -5.90
C ASP A 227 13.27 15.77 -6.36
N GLN A 228 12.06 15.41 -6.02
CA GLN A 228 10.88 16.23 -6.27
C GLN A 228 10.31 16.66 -4.93
N THR A 229 9.90 17.91 -4.84
CA THR A 229 9.28 18.44 -3.62
C THR A 229 7.94 19.09 -3.95
N TYR A 230 6.95 18.82 -3.13
CA TYR A 230 5.60 19.35 -3.26
C TYR A 230 5.16 20.02 -1.95
N ALA A 231 4.53 21.17 -2.04
CA ALA A 231 3.90 21.81 -0.89
C ALA A 231 2.53 21.16 -0.62
N MET A 232 2.31 20.66 0.59
CA MET A 232 1.05 20.06 1.03
C MET A 232 0.58 20.71 2.33
N GLY A 233 -0.06 21.87 2.22
CA GLY A 233 -0.44 22.70 3.36
C GLY A 233 0.80 23.17 4.13
N PRO A 234 0.91 22.89 5.44
CA PRO A 234 2.09 23.25 6.25
C PRO A 234 3.29 22.32 6.04
N LEU A 235 3.14 21.24 5.26
CA LEU A 235 4.18 20.25 5.03
C LEU A 235 4.81 20.41 3.66
N THR A 236 6.11 20.14 3.58
CA THR A 236 6.82 19.91 2.33
C THR A 236 7.02 18.41 2.18
N VAL A 237 6.47 17.85 1.09
CA VAL A 237 6.60 16.42 0.78
C VAL A 237 7.67 16.26 -0.29
N GLY A 238 8.74 15.57 0.03
CA GLY A 238 9.81 15.20 -0.89
C GLY A 238 9.65 13.76 -1.40
N MET A 239 10.19 13.50 -2.59
CA MET A 239 10.41 12.15 -3.11
C MET A 239 11.90 12.00 -3.39
N GLU A 240 12.51 10.97 -2.85
CA GLU A 240 13.91 10.61 -3.05
C GLU A 240 13.99 9.16 -3.52
N THR A 241 15.01 8.84 -4.32
CA THR A 241 15.34 7.46 -4.69
C THR A 241 16.77 7.19 -4.26
N GLU A 242 16.95 6.22 -3.38
CA GLU A 242 18.29 5.80 -2.95
C GLU A 242 18.88 4.80 -3.97
N ALA A 243 20.18 4.99 -4.31
CA ALA A 243 20.88 4.20 -5.32
C ALA A 243 21.22 2.78 -4.84
#